data_2045ea790772eb551839fb53a82025e1
#
_entry.id   2045ea790772eb551839fb53a82025e1
#
_cell.length_a   1.000
_cell.length_b   1.000
_cell.length_c   1.000
_cell.angle_alpha   90.00
_cell.angle_beta   90.00
_cell.angle_gamma   90.00
#
_symmetry.space_group_name_H-M   'P 1'
#
loop_
_entity.id
_entity.type
_entity.pdbx_description
1 polymer ?
#
loop_
_entity_poly.entity_id
_entity_poly.type
_entity_poly.pdbx_seq_one_letter_code
_entity_poly.pdbx_strand_id
1 'polypeptide(L)'
;MIRRCATVIVAVALAFTGCGTAAADPGPDPAQLADGLVADEQAVRDPATPEPELIAAAHRQQAAYREIARHPEWDAVIAPRIPSALAGAYDRNVDAGRQLSGMTPPRDTVPPWTIQPPAPADELLGYYREAQAASGVDWTYLAAINLVESRFGRINGDSTAGAQGPMQFLPSTFSAYGSGDIRAPRDSILAAGRYLAANGFAADHDGALHHYNHSGAYVRAVNDYAAVLAADPAAFAGYYQWQVYYRTTVGDLVLPVGYSASSSIPAADYLASHPQ
;
A
#
# COMPACT_ATOMS: atom_id res chain seq x y z
N MET A 1 -77.21 -12.64 -51.80
CA MET A 1 -75.76 -12.36 -51.95
C MET A 1 -75.19 -12.11 -50.59
N ILE A 2 -74.58 -13.12 -50.00
CA ILE A 2 -74.04 -13.07 -48.58
C ILE A 2 -72.54 -13.13 -48.75
N ARG A 3 -71.87 -12.01 -48.36
CA ARG A 3 -70.39 -11.93 -48.35
C ARG A 3 -69.92 -12.41 -46.94
N ARG A 4 -69.16 -13.51 -46.93
CA ARG A 4 -68.47 -14.02 -45.73
C ARG A 4 -67.22 -13.20 -45.51
N CYS A 5 -67.15 -12.57 -44.30
CA CYS A 5 -65.92 -12.02 -43.80
C CYS A 5 -65.06 -13.12 -43.16
N ALA A 6 -63.82 -13.27 -43.62
CA ALA A 6 -62.82 -14.16 -43.01
C ALA A 6 -62.05 -13.39 -41.97
N THR A 7 -62.13 -13.86 -40.75
CA THR A 7 -61.36 -13.32 -39.62
C THR A 7 -59.97 -13.97 -39.63
N VAL A 8 -58.93 -13.15 -39.79
CA VAL A 8 -57.51 -13.58 -39.68
C VAL A 8 -57.12 -13.43 -38.23
N ILE A 9 -56.83 -14.55 -37.56
CA ILE A 9 -56.26 -14.56 -36.21
C ILE A 9 -54.73 -14.45 -36.35
N VAL A 10 -54.15 -13.30 -35.94
CA VAL A 10 -52.70 -13.14 -35.83
C VAL A 10 -52.28 -13.64 -34.42
N ALA A 11 -51.57 -14.76 -34.40
CA ALA A 11 -50.92 -15.25 -33.15
C ALA A 11 -49.63 -14.44 -32.90
N VAL A 12 -49.61 -13.62 -31.88
CA VAL A 12 -48.41 -12.95 -31.37
C VAL A 12 -47.66 -13.92 -30.50
N ALA A 13 -46.54 -14.45 -30.98
CA ALA A 13 -45.57 -15.21 -30.17
C ALA A 13 -44.79 -14.24 -29.28
N LEU A 14 -45.06 -14.26 -27.97
CA LEU A 14 -44.23 -13.59 -26.93
C LEU A 14 -42.94 -14.40 -26.79
N ALA A 15 -41.85 -13.87 -27.33
CA ALA A 15 -40.51 -14.36 -27.02
C ALA A 15 -40.15 -13.87 -25.62
N PHE A 16 -40.13 -14.78 -24.65
CA PHE A 16 -39.49 -14.53 -23.34
C PHE A 16 -37.98 -14.49 -23.57
N THR A 17 -37.41 -13.28 -23.67
CA THR A 17 -35.99 -13.09 -23.48
C THR A 17 -35.70 -13.29 -21.99
N GLY A 18 -35.15 -14.46 -21.65
CA GLY A 18 -34.61 -14.71 -20.30
C GLY A 18 -33.55 -13.67 -19.99
N CYS A 19 -33.85 -12.81 -19.02
CA CYS A 19 -32.85 -11.96 -18.39
C CYS A 19 -31.93 -12.90 -17.60
N GLY A 20 -30.81 -13.31 -18.21
CA GLY A 20 -29.76 -13.98 -17.50
C GLY A 20 -29.23 -12.99 -16.46
N THR A 21 -29.47 -13.27 -15.19
CA THR A 21 -28.73 -12.61 -14.10
C THR A 21 -27.25 -12.94 -14.34
N ALA A 22 -26.46 -11.95 -14.73
CA ALA A 22 -25.02 -12.10 -14.70
C ALA A 22 -24.67 -12.55 -13.28
N ALA A 23 -24.12 -13.76 -13.13
CA ALA A 23 -23.58 -14.20 -11.87
C ALA A 23 -22.55 -13.16 -11.46
N ALA A 24 -22.65 -12.66 -10.23
CA ALA A 24 -21.62 -11.80 -9.68
C ALA A 24 -20.30 -12.55 -9.81
N ASP A 25 -19.27 -11.84 -10.22
CA ASP A 25 -17.91 -12.39 -10.27
C ASP A 25 -17.61 -12.99 -8.87
N PRO A 26 -17.27 -14.28 -8.76
CA PRO A 26 -17.08 -14.92 -7.46
C PRO A 26 -15.92 -14.31 -6.65
N GLY A 27 -15.24 -13.31 -7.17
CA GLY A 27 -14.05 -12.72 -6.56
C GLY A 27 -12.82 -13.66 -6.64
N PRO A 28 -11.66 -13.23 -6.14
CA PRO A 28 -10.46 -14.05 -6.16
C PRO A 28 -10.61 -15.29 -5.27
N ASP A 29 -10.15 -16.45 -5.74
CA ASP A 29 -10.06 -17.68 -4.95
C ASP A 29 -8.94 -17.55 -3.91
N PRO A 30 -9.22 -17.62 -2.59
CA PRO A 30 -8.21 -17.47 -1.54
C PRO A 30 -7.05 -18.47 -1.66
N ALA A 31 -7.31 -19.69 -2.15
CA ALA A 31 -6.26 -20.69 -2.29
C ALA A 31 -5.29 -20.33 -3.44
N GLN A 32 -5.83 -19.89 -4.58
CA GLN A 32 -5.01 -19.43 -5.70
C GLN A 32 -4.24 -18.14 -5.33
N LEU A 33 -4.86 -17.25 -4.57
CA LEU A 33 -4.23 -16.03 -4.09
C LEU A 33 -3.03 -16.34 -3.19
N ALA A 34 -3.16 -17.33 -2.29
CA ALA A 34 -2.08 -17.81 -1.44
C ALA A 34 -0.92 -18.39 -2.25
N ASP A 35 -1.22 -19.26 -3.21
CA ASP A 35 -0.19 -19.89 -4.05
C ASP A 35 0.55 -18.83 -4.90
N GLY A 36 -0.18 -17.85 -5.45
CA GLY A 36 0.40 -16.70 -6.16
C GLY A 36 1.27 -15.83 -5.26
N LEU A 37 0.81 -15.52 -4.05
CA LEU A 37 1.58 -14.74 -3.08
C LEU A 37 2.90 -15.43 -2.71
N VAL A 38 2.90 -16.74 -2.51
CA VAL A 38 4.13 -17.50 -2.23
C VAL A 38 5.12 -17.39 -3.38
N ALA A 39 4.66 -17.52 -4.62
CA ALA A 39 5.52 -17.36 -5.79
C ALA A 39 6.09 -15.93 -5.90
N ASP A 40 5.27 -14.92 -5.66
CA ASP A 40 5.70 -13.52 -5.69
C ASP A 40 6.69 -13.20 -4.55
N GLU A 41 6.46 -13.74 -3.34
CA GLU A 41 7.38 -13.61 -2.20
C GLU A 41 8.75 -14.23 -2.50
N GLN A 42 8.80 -15.35 -3.22
CA GLN A 42 10.04 -15.95 -3.67
C GLN A 42 10.73 -15.11 -4.74
N ALA A 43 9.97 -14.64 -5.73
CA ALA A 43 10.51 -13.84 -6.83
C ALA A 43 11.13 -12.52 -6.36
N VAL A 44 10.50 -11.81 -5.41
CA VAL A 44 11.05 -10.54 -4.90
C VAL A 44 12.32 -10.71 -4.06
N ARG A 45 12.61 -11.95 -3.59
CA ARG A 45 13.78 -12.28 -2.77
C ARG A 45 14.92 -12.90 -3.57
N ASP A 46 14.61 -13.44 -4.74
CA ASP A 46 15.62 -14.06 -5.59
C ASP A 46 16.41 -12.96 -6.33
N PRO A 47 17.73 -12.82 -6.06
CA PRO A 47 18.56 -11.83 -6.73
C PRO A 47 18.75 -12.12 -8.24
N ALA A 48 18.37 -13.30 -8.71
CA ALA A 48 18.39 -13.65 -10.13
C ALA A 48 17.11 -13.25 -10.88
N THR A 49 16.05 -12.80 -10.17
CA THR A 49 14.81 -12.36 -10.80
C THR A 49 15.07 -11.12 -11.65
N PRO A 50 14.74 -11.13 -12.96
CA PRO A 50 14.87 -9.95 -13.80
C PRO A 50 14.04 -8.78 -13.29
N GLU A 51 14.54 -7.56 -13.42
CA GLU A 51 13.88 -6.36 -12.88
C GLU A 51 12.40 -6.21 -13.30
N PRO A 52 11.99 -6.42 -14.57
CA PRO A 52 10.59 -6.32 -14.94
C PRO A 52 9.70 -7.35 -14.22
N GLU A 53 10.22 -8.56 -13.96
CA GLU A 53 9.51 -9.60 -13.23
C GLU A 53 9.46 -9.29 -11.73
N LEU A 54 10.55 -8.80 -11.15
CA LEU A 54 10.59 -8.30 -9.77
C LEU A 54 9.51 -7.23 -9.53
N ILE A 55 9.42 -6.25 -10.42
CA ILE A 55 8.40 -5.19 -10.35
C ILE A 55 6.99 -5.80 -10.41
N ALA A 56 6.75 -6.68 -11.38
CA ALA A 56 5.44 -7.31 -11.54
C ALA A 56 5.07 -8.17 -10.32
N ALA A 57 6.01 -8.97 -9.81
CA ALA A 57 5.82 -9.79 -8.61
C ALA A 57 5.53 -8.92 -7.37
N ALA A 58 6.27 -7.83 -7.18
CA ALA A 58 6.05 -6.92 -6.06
C ALA A 58 4.67 -6.23 -6.12
N HIS A 59 4.18 -5.88 -7.31
CA HIS A 59 2.85 -5.32 -7.48
C HIS A 59 1.76 -6.35 -7.16
N ARG A 60 1.88 -7.59 -7.64
CA ARG A 60 0.94 -8.68 -7.31
C ARG A 60 0.98 -9.02 -5.82
N GLN A 61 2.18 -9.14 -5.23
CA GLN A 61 2.40 -9.33 -3.81
C GLN A 61 1.65 -8.26 -2.98
N GLN A 62 1.84 -6.99 -3.32
CA GLN A 62 1.16 -5.88 -2.63
C GLN A 62 -0.37 -5.97 -2.76
N ALA A 63 -0.88 -6.25 -3.96
CA ALA A 63 -2.31 -6.41 -4.21
C ALA A 63 -2.87 -7.57 -3.39
N ALA A 64 -2.16 -8.73 -3.36
CA ALA A 64 -2.55 -9.90 -2.59
C ALA A 64 -2.62 -9.59 -1.08
N TYR A 65 -1.58 -8.96 -0.50
CA TYR A 65 -1.62 -8.56 0.91
C TYR A 65 -2.76 -7.60 1.24
N ARG A 66 -3.06 -6.66 0.35
CA ARG A 66 -4.19 -5.73 0.52
C ARG A 66 -5.53 -6.45 0.49
N GLU A 67 -5.68 -7.41 -0.41
CA GLU A 67 -6.90 -8.21 -0.51
C GLU A 67 -7.08 -9.11 0.72
N ILE A 68 -6.05 -9.85 1.10
CA ILE A 68 -6.07 -10.71 2.29
C ILE A 68 -6.35 -9.91 3.57
N ALA A 69 -5.79 -8.72 3.70
CA ALA A 69 -6.05 -7.86 4.86
C ALA A 69 -7.52 -7.46 4.99
N ARG A 70 -8.26 -7.36 3.88
CA ARG A 70 -9.69 -7.05 3.86
C ARG A 70 -10.59 -8.26 4.19
N HIS A 71 -10.05 -9.47 4.06
CA HIS A 71 -10.80 -10.72 4.17
C HIS A 71 -10.26 -11.63 5.29
N PRO A 72 -10.43 -11.24 6.58
CA PRO A 72 -9.95 -12.06 7.70
C PRO A 72 -10.57 -13.46 7.73
N GLU A 73 -11.72 -13.66 7.12
CA GLU A 73 -12.37 -14.98 6.95
C GLU A 73 -11.54 -15.94 6.09
N TRP A 74 -10.61 -15.45 5.28
CA TRP A 74 -9.74 -16.28 4.44
C TRP A 74 -8.51 -16.82 5.19
N ASP A 75 -8.22 -16.33 6.40
CA ASP A 75 -7.04 -16.73 7.16
C ASP A 75 -6.95 -18.26 7.35
N ALA A 76 -8.06 -18.93 7.60
CA ALA A 76 -8.12 -20.38 7.75
C ALA A 76 -7.76 -21.16 6.46
N VAL A 77 -7.91 -20.55 5.30
CA VAL A 77 -7.57 -21.14 4.00
C VAL A 77 -6.14 -20.81 3.59
N ILE A 78 -5.73 -19.56 3.80
CA ILE A 78 -4.45 -19.02 3.31
C ILE A 78 -3.28 -19.41 4.22
N ALA A 79 -3.38 -19.18 5.53
CA ALA A 79 -2.25 -19.37 6.44
C ALA A 79 -1.63 -20.79 6.37
N PRO A 80 -2.42 -21.89 6.27
CA PRO A 80 -1.84 -23.23 6.13
C PRO A 80 -1.09 -23.47 4.81
N ARG A 81 -1.28 -22.63 3.80
CA ARG A 81 -0.59 -22.72 2.50
C ARG A 81 0.73 -21.96 2.46
N ILE A 82 0.96 -21.09 3.42
CA ILE A 82 2.20 -20.31 3.48
C ILE A 82 3.33 -21.20 4.03
N PRO A 83 4.43 -21.37 3.31
CA PRO A 83 5.60 -22.09 3.81
C PRO A 83 6.13 -21.47 5.12
N SER A 84 6.62 -22.32 6.03
CA SER A 84 7.09 -21.86 7.35
C SER A 84 8.19 -20.79 7.26
N ALA A 85 9.01 -20.81 6.23
CA ALA A 85 10.04 -19.80 5.98
C ALA A 85 9.46 -18.40 5.68
N LEU A 86 8.23 -18.31 5.17
CA LEU A 86 7.53 -17.07 4.83
C LEU A 86 6.46 -16.69 5.85
N ALA A 87 6.10 -17.58 6.77
CA ALA A 87 4.97 -17.39 7.69
C ALA A 87 5.11 -16.09 8.51
N GLY A 88 6.31 -15.82 9.04
CA GLY A 88 6.54 -14.59 9.79
C GLY A 88 6.39 -13.31 8.96
N ALA A 89 6.80 -13.32 7.69
CA ALA A 89 6.61 -12.19 6.79
C ALA A 89 5.13 -12.05 6.41
N TYR A 90 4.45 -13.15 6.13
CA TYR A 90 3.02 -13.19 5.82
C TYR A 90 2.18 -12.58 6.97
N ASP A 91 2.33 -13.11 8.17
CA ASP A 91 1.55 -12.66 9.34
C ASP A 91 1.71 -11.16 9.58
N ARG A 92 2.95 -10.66 9.52
CA ARG A 92 3.26 -9.25 9.75
C ARG A 92 2.73 -8.33 8.64
N ASN A 93 2.87 -8.71 7.37
CA ASN A 93 2.35 -7.92 6.26
C ASN A 93 0.82 -7.83 6.29
N VAL A 94 0.14 -8.94 6.62
CA VAL A 94 -1.32 -8.97 6.77
C VAL A 94 -1.77 -8.11 7.94
N ASP A 95 -1.11 -8.23 9.11
CA ASP A 95 -1.45 -7.40 10.27
C ASP A 95 -1.20 -5.92 10.00
N ALA A 96 -0.03 -5.54 9.48
CA ALA A 96 0.27 -4.16 9.11
C ALA A 96 -0.77 -3.59 8.14
N GLY A 97 -1.19 -4.37 7.14
CA GLY A 97 -2.26 -3.99 6.21
C GLY A 97 -3.59 -3.73 6.91
N ARG A 98 -3.98 -4.57 7.87
CA ARG A 98 -5.20 -4.43 8.69
C ARG A 98 -5.13 -3.18 9.57
N GLN A 99 -4.00 -2.96 10.25
CA GLN A 99 -3.79 -1.79 11.10
C GLN A 99 -3.91 -0.48 10.31
N LEU A 100 -3.21 -0.37 9.19
CA LEU A 100 -3.22 0.84 8.36
C LEU A 100 -4.59 1.07 7.70
N SER A 101 -5.28 0.01 7.29
CA SER A 101 -6.63 0.11 6.75
C SER A 101 -7.63 0.62 7.78
N GLY A 102 -7.47 0.22 9.05
CA GLY A 102 -8.30 0.71 10.16
C GLY A 102 -8.13 2.21 10.44
N MET A 103 -6.94 2.76 10.15
CA MET A 103 -6.65 4.18 10.35
C MET A 103 -7.16 5.08 9.21
N THR A 104 -7.39 4.52 8.03
CA THR A 104 -7.64 5.31 6.82
C THR A 104 -9.07 5.08 6.32
N PRO A 105 -10.04 5.95 6.68
CA PRO A 105 -11.40 5.85 6.15
C PRO A 105 -11.40 6.11 4.63
N PRO A 106 -12.31 5.47 3.87
CA PRO A 106 -12.47 5.74 2.45
C PRO A 106 -12.77 7.21 2.17
N ARG A 107 -12.25 7.75 1.07
CA ARG A 107 -12.44 9.13 0.63
C ARG A 107 -13.23 9.19 -0.67
N ASP A 108 -14.02 10.24 -0.83
CA ASP A 108 -14.80 10.46 -2.06
C ASP A 108 -13.95 11.06 -3.20
N THR A 109 -12.74 11.51 -2.89
CA THR A 109 -11.84 12.15 -3.84
C THR A 109 -10.44 11.56 -3.74
N VAL A 110 -9.68 11.57 -4.84
CA VAL A 110 -8.23 11.38 -4.83
C VAL A 110 -7.51 12.70 -4.53
N PRO A 111 -6.33 12.67 -3.90
CA PRO A 111 -5.68 13.85 -3.34
C PRO A 111 -4.95 14.69 -4.41
N PRO A 112 -4.69 16.00 -4.11
CA PRO A 112 -3.88 16.86 -4.95
C PRO A 112 -2.37 16.61 -4.72
N TRP A 113 -1.92 15.42 -5.10
CA TRP A 113 -0.53 15.00 -4.97
C TRP A 113 0.15 14.88 -6.32
N THR A 114 1.46 14.76 -6.29
CA THR A 114 2.27 14.26 -7.39
C THR A 114 2.90 12.94 -6.94
N ILE A 115 2.80 11.90 -7.77
CA ILE A 115 3.48 10.62 -7.52
C ILE A 115 4.70 10.56 -8.41
N GLN A 116 5.86 10.53 -7.78
CA GLN A 116 7.17 10.57 -8.43
C GLN A 116 7.96 9.27 -8.21
N PRO A 117 8.97 8.97 -9.01
CA PRO A 117 9.92 7.91 -8.67
C PRO A 117 10.59 8.22 -7.32
N PRO A 118 10.81 7.21 -6.47
CA PRO A 118 11.61 7.41 -5.26
C PRO A 118 13.08 7.62 -5.60
N ALA A 119 13.88 8.05 -4.64
CA ALA A 119 15.35 7.98 -4.79
C ALA A 119 15.79 6.52 -5.03
N PRO A 120 16.93 6.28 -5.71
CA PRO A 120 17.44 4.94 -5.94
C PRO A 120 17.52 4.09 -4.66
N ALA A 121 17.24 2.80 -4.78
CA ALA A 121 17.13 1.88 -3.64
C ALA A 121 18.41 1.81 -2.80
N ASP A 122 19.56 1.79 -3.45
CA ASP A 122 20.89 1.80 -2.83
C ASP A 122 21.19 3.11 -2.09
N GLU A 123 20.77 4.25 -2.65
CA GLU A 123 20.89 5.55 -1.98
C GLU A 123 20.01 5.59 -0.72
N LEU A 124 18.75 5.15 -0.81
CA LEU A 124 17.86 5.08 0.37
C LEU A 124 18.45 4.19 1.47
N LEU A 125 18.95 3.00 1.12
CA LEU A 125 19.64 2.11 2.06
C LEU A 125 20.88 2.77 2.66
N GLY A 126 21.61 3.56 1.88
CA GLY A 126 22.74 4.37 2.33
C GLY A 126 22.30 5.40 3.37
N TYR A 127 21.23 6.14 3.12
CA TYR A 127 20.69 7.16 4.03
C TYR A 127 20.15 6.55 5.33
N TYR A 128 19.48 5.40 5.27
CA TYR A 128 19.03 4.70 6.49
C TYR A 128 20.20 4.24 7.34
N ARG A 129 21.27 3.69 6.75
CA ARG A 129 22.48 3.27 7.48
C ARG A 129 23.23 4.44 8.06
N GLU A 130 23.32 5.57 7.33
CA GLU A 130 23.90 6.82 7.85
C GLU A 130 23.10 7.32 9.06
N ALA A 131 21.78 7.35 8.96
CA ALA A 131 20.90 7.75 10.06
C ALA A 131 21.02 6.82 11.27
N GLN A 132 21.10 5.50 11.05
CA GLN A 132 21.35 4.52 12.10
C GLN A 132 22.68 4.78 12.80
N ALA A 133 23.76 4.99 12.06
CA ALA A 133 25.08 5.26 12.62
C ALA A 133 25.09 6.56 13.46
N ALA A 134 24.33 7.58 13.05
CA ALA A 134 24.25 8.87 13.72
C ALA A 134 23.31 8.90 14.94
N SER A 135 22.27 8.06 14.98
CA SER A 135 21.19 8.13 15.97
C SER A 135 21.06 6.89 16.84
N GLY A 136 21.60 5.74 16.41
CA GLY A 136 21.37 4.44 17.05
C GLY A 136 19.99 3.82 16.72
N VAL A 137 19.15 4.48 15.90
CA VAL A 137 17.87 3.92 15.46
C VAL A 137 18.13 2.94 14.32
N ASP A 138 17.63 1.70 14.47
CA ASP A 138 17.84 0.67 13.45
C ASP A 138 17.27 1.10 12.10
N TRP A 139 18.01 0.82 11.03
CA TRP A 139 17.67 1.19 9.65
C TRP A 139 16.30 0.64 9.21
N THR A 140 15.90 -0.50 9.74
CA THR A 140 14.64 -1.15 9.41
C THR A 140 13.43 -0.34 9.84
N TYR A 141 13.52 0.33 10.99
CA TYR A 141 12.46 1.25 11.46
C TYR A 141 12.39 2.50 10.59
N LEU A 142 13.55 3.06 10.20
CA LEU A 142 13.58 4.23 9.32
C LEU A 142 12.98 3.90 7.95
N ALA A 143 13.29 2.73 7.40
CA ALA A 143 12.71 2.25 6.15
C ALA A 143 11.20 1.96 6.29
N ALA A 144 10.77 1.34 7.39
CA ALA A 144 9.36 1.06 7.64
C ALA A 144 8.53 2.35 7.78
N ILE A 145 9.04 3.36 8.47
CA ILE A 145 8.39 4.68 8.55
C ILE A 145 8.30 5.30 7.16
N ASN A 146 9.38 5.31 6.40
CA ASN A 146 9.38 5.90 5.04
C ASN A 146 8.42 5.15 4.08
N LEU A 147 8.31 3.81 4.22
CA LEU A 147 7.32 3.01 3.51
C LEU A 147 5.89 3.44 3.87
N VAL A 148 5.58 3.59 5.16
CA VAL A 148 4.24 3.93 5.64
C VAL A 148 3.86 5.36 5.26
N GLU A 149 4.77 6.32 5.47
CA GLU A 149 4.48 7.75 5.28
C GLU A 149 4.32 8.14 3.81
N SER A 150 5.19 7.66 2.94
CA SER A 150 5.22 8.18 1.57
C SER A 150 5.58 7.17 0.48
N ARG A 151 5.60 5.87 0.79
CA ARG A 151 6.10 4.85 -0.16
C ARG A 151 7.49 5.20 -0.67
N PHE A 152 8.42 5.41 0.28
CA PHE A 152 9.82 5.77 0.00
C PHE A 152 10.00 7.11 -0.73
N GLY A 153 9.09 8.08 -0.47
CA GLY A 153 9.14 9.40 -1.10
C GLY A 153 8.44 9.47 -2.45
N ARG A 154 7.66 8.45 -2.85
CA ARG A 154 6.82 8.52 -4.05
C ARG A 154 5.74 9.58 -3.92
N ILE A 155 5.15 9.73 -2.75
CA ILE A 155 4.12 10.74 -2.48
C ILE A 155 4.80 12.09 -2.27
N ASN A 156 4.62 13.00 -3.23
CA ASN A 156 4.97 14.41 -3.09
C ASN A 156 3.68 15.21 -2.96
N GLY A 157 3.32 15.48 -1.71
CA GLY A 157 2.12 16.21 -1.32
C GLY A 157 2.07 16.32 0.20
N ASP A 158 1.50 17.43 0.66
CA ASP A 158 1.36 17.68 2.08
C ASP A 158 0.19 16.86 2.63
N SER A 159 0.31 16.39 3.86
CA SER A 159 -0.83 15.78 4.56
C SER A 159 -1.87 16.84 4.92
N THR A 160 -3.07 16.41 5.30
CA THR A 160 -4.12 17.34 5.79
C THR A 160 -3.70 18.12 7.04
N ALA A 161 -2.69 17.65 7.78
CA ALA A 161 -2.11 18.33 8.93
C ALA A 161 -0.90 19.20 8.54
N GLY A 162 -0.52 19.25 7.25
CA GLY A 162 0.63 20.02 6.77
C GLY A 162 1.98 19.32 6.94
N ALA A 163 1.99 18.01 7.14
CA ALA A 163 3.22 17.22 7.16
C ALA A 163 3.79 17.09 5.72
N GLN A 164 5.11 17.12 5.59
CA GLN A 164 5.82 17.28 4.33
C GLN A 164 6.98 16.29 4.17
N GLY A 165 7.31 16.04 2.90
CA GLY A 165 8.48 15.27 2.52
C GLY A 165 8.39 13.77 2.74
N PRO A 166 9.47 13.03 2.45
CA PRO A 166 9.47 11.56 2.46
C PRO A 166 9.13 10.94 3.82
N MET A 167 9.45 11.63 4.90
CA MET A 167 9.20 11.18 6.27
C MET A 167 8.01 11.91 6.93
N GLN A 168 7.25 12.71 6.17
CA GLN A 168 6.03 13.41 6.58
C GLN A 168 6.19 14.20 7.90
N PHE A 169 7.22 15.00 8.00
CA PHE A 169 7.42 15.90 9.13
C PHE A 169 6.53 17.15 9.06
N LEU A 170 6.04 17.58 10.21
CA LEU A 170 5.59 18.96 10.34
C LEU A 170 6.82 19.91 10.25
N PRO A 171 6.72 21.07 9.56
CA PRO A 171 7.85 21.98 9.43
C PRO A 171 8.50 22.40 10.75
N SER A 172 7.69 22.59 11.79
CA SER A 172 8.20 22.92 13.13
C SER A 172 9.02 21.78 13.75
N THR A 173 8.58 20.54 13.57
CA THR A 173 9.31 19.36 14.05
C THR A 173 10.60 19.17 13.27
N PHE A 174 10.54 19.30 11.93
CA PHE A 174 11.75 19.24 11.12
C PHE A 174 12.77 20.31 11.51
N SER A 175 12.32 21.54 11.76
CA SER A 175 13.19 22.64 12.21
C SER A 175 13.92 22.32 13.53
N ALA A 176 13.34 21.52 14.41
CA ALA A 176 13.93 21.14 15.69
C ALA A 176 14.95 19.98 15.58
N TYR A 177 14.75 19.06 14.63
CA TYR A 177 15.54 17.81 14.54
C TYR A 177 16.28 17.68 13.21
N GLY A 178 15.90 18.42 12.18
CA GLY A 178 16.44 18.38 10.84
C GLY A 178 17.43 19.51 10.53
N SER A 179 18.06 19.39 9.39
CA SER A 179 18.81 20.43 8.72
C SER A 179 18.73 20.19 7.21
N GLY A 180 18.82 21.26 6.41
CA GLY A 180 18.67 21.16 4.96
C GLY A 180 17.21 21.24 4.52
N ASP A 181 16.80 20.35 3.61
CA ASP A 181 15.47 20.37 2.98
C ASP A 181 14.60 19.23 3.53
N ILE A 182 13.44 19.57 4.11
CA ILE A 182 12.42 18.62 4.60
C ILE A 182 11.94 17.65 3.49
N ARG A 183 12.04 18.04 2.22
CA ARG A 183 11.64 17.24 1.06
C ARG A 183 12.78 16.41 0.47
N ALA A 184 14.04 16.67 0.87
CA ALA A 184 15.16 15.85 0.48
C ALA A 184 15.18 14.52 1.27
N PRO A 185 15.27 13.36 0.59
CA PRO A 185 15.21 12.05 1.24
C PRO A 185 16.26 11.90 2.36
N ARG A 186 17.52 12.22 2.08
CA ARG A 186 18.62 12.11 3.05
C ARG A 186 18.36 12.96 4.30
N ASP A 187 18.04 14.25 4.11
CA ASP A 187 17.89 15.19 5.22
C ASP A 187 16.71 14.80 6.12
N SER A 188 15.61 14.37 5.50
CA SER A 188 14.39 13.93 6.18
C SER A 188 14.60 12.62 6.95
N ILE A 189 15.32 11.64 6.37
CA ILE A 189 15.66 10.36 7.04
C ILE A 189 16.58 10.60 8.23
N LEU A 190 17.60 11.44 8.09
CA LEU A 190 18.49 11.80 9.19
C LEU A 190 17.75 12.54 10.33
N ALA A 191 16.77 13.38 9.97
CA ALA A 191 15.91 14.04 10.95
C ALA A 191 15.06 13.01 11.72
N ALA A 192 14.52 12.00 11.02
CA ALA A 192 13.74 10.94 11.65
C ALA A 192 14.54 10.13 12.66
N GLY A 193 15.79 9.77 12.33
CA GLY A 193 16.69 9.11 13.27
C GLY A 193 16.92 9.95 14.54
N ARG A 194 17.23 11.23 14.38
CA ARG A 194 17.43 12.16 15.52
C ARG A 194 16.16 12.34 16.33
N TYR A 195 15.01 12.47 15.69
CA TYR A 195 13.72 12.60 16.36
C TYR A 195 13.40 11.37 17.22
N LEU A 196 13.51 10.17 16.66
CA LEU A 196 13.23 8.93 17.38
C LEU A 196 14.21 8.73 18.55
N ALA A 197 15.51 8.98 18.35
CA ALA A 197 16.51 8.89 19.40
C ALA A 197 16.21 9.85 20.55
N ALA A 198 15.88 11.10 20.25
CA ALA A 198 15.52 12.12 21.24
C ALA A 198 14.22 11.78 22.02
N ASN A 199 13.33 10.98 21.42
CA ASN A 199 12.11 10.48 22.06
C ASN A 199 12.30 9.10 22.70
N GLY A 200 13.54 8.68 22.97
CA GLY A 200 13.83 7.52 23.82
C GLY A 200 13.75 6.17 23.10
N PHE A 201 13.90 6.12 21.78
CA PHE A 201 13.79 4.91 20.97
C PHE A 201 14.60 3.73 21.52
N ALA A 202 15.83 3.95 22.02
CA ALA A 202 16.68 2.89 22.54
C ALA A 202 16.10 2.17 23.77
N ALA A 203 15.25 2.85 24.54
CA ALA A 203 14.63 2.31 25.75
C ALA A 203 13.19 1.83 25.51
N ASP A 204 12.46 2.49 24.62
CA ASP A 204 11.05 2.23 24.32
C ASP A 204 10.76 2.56 22.85
N HIS A 205 10.83 1.55 21.99
CA HIS A 205 10.54 1.70 20.56
C HIS A 205 9.10 2.16 20.34
N ASP A 206 8.14 1.55 21.03
CA ASP A 206 6.71 1.82 20.86
C ASP A 206 6.35 3.23 21.30
N GLY A 207 6.91 3.69 22.43
CA GLY A 207 6.75 5.07 22.88
C GLY A 207 7.31 6.08 21.89
N ALA A 208 8.50 5.85 21.36
CA ALA A 208 9.11 6.73 20.37
C ALA A 208 8.31 6.77 19.05
N LEU A 209 7.82 5.63 18.57
CA LEU A 209 6.93 5.55 17.41
C LEU A 209 5.58 6.23 17.68
N HIS A 210 5.04 6.11 18.90
CA HIS A 210 3.81 6.80 19.27
C HIS A 210 3.98 8.32 19.31
N HIS A 211 5.17 8.83 19.62
CA HIS A 211 5.48 10.26 19.47
C HIS A 211 5.50 10.67 17.98
N TYR A 212 5.91 9.78 17.08
CA TYR A 212 5.92 10.04 15.63
C TYR A 212 4.50 10.15 15.08
N ASN A 213 3.64 9.20 15.45
CA ASN A 213 2.23 9.20 15.11
C ASN A 213 1.41 8.64 16.29
N HIS A 214 0.50 9.44 16.84
CA HIS A 214 -0.29 9.13 18.04
C HIS A 214 -1.37 8.06 17.80
N SER A 215 -0.96 6.94 17.20
CA SER A 215 -1.84 5.80 16.89
C SER A 215 -1.16 4.48 17.19
N GLY A 216 -1.78 3.65 18.03
CA GLY A 216 -1.30 2.30 18.30
C GLY A 216 -1.31 1.40 17.04
N ALA A 217 -2.22 1.64 16.11
CA ALA A 217 -2.24 0.93 14.83
C ALA A 217 -1.04 1.30 13.95
N TYR A 218 -0.63 2.57 13.95
CA TYR A 218 0.61 3.01 13.29
C TYR A 218 1.84 2.33 13.89
N VAL A 219 1.97 2.39 15.21
CA VAL A 219 3.08 1.75 15.94
C VAL A 219 3.19 0.28 15.57
N ARG A 220 2.07 -0.43 15.59
CA ARG A 220 2.03 -1.86 15.24
C ARG A 220 2.44 -2.11 13.79
N ALA A 221 1.91 -1.36 12.84
CA ALA A 221 2.25 -1.51 11.42
C ALA A 221 3.74 -1.23 11.14
N VAL A 222 4.32 -0.20 11.75
CA VAL A 222 5.75 0.11 11.61
C VAL A 222 6.61 -1.00 12.22
N ASN A 223 6.25 -1.52 13.41
CA ASN A 223 6.93 -2.65 14.04
C ASN A 223 6.90 -3.89 13.14
N ASP A 224 5.77 -4.19 12.52
CA ASP A 224 5.62 -5.35 11.64
C ASP A 224 6.51 -5.24 10.41
N TYR A 225 6.50 -4.11 9.69
CA TYR A 225 7.38 -3.91 8.54
C TYR A 225 8.85 -3.89 8.92
N ALA A 226 9.20 -3.24 10.04
CA ALA A 226 10.58 -3.24 10.54
C ALA A 226 11.05 -4.66 10.88
N ALA A 227 10.21 -5.47 11.50
CA ALA A 227 10.52 -6.84 11.86
C ALA A 227 10.66 -7.76 10.63
N VAL A 228 9.89 -7.56 9.55
CA VAL A 228 10.10 -8.27 8.28
C VAL A 228 11.47 -7.92 7.71
N LEU A 229 11.82 -6.62 7.64
CA LEU A 229 13.10 -6.16 7.12
C LEU A 229 14.29 -6.62 7.97
N ALA A 230 14.12 -6.72 9.30
CA ALA A 230 15.15 -7.21 10.21
C ALA A 230 15.39 -8.71 10.06
N ALA A 231 14.32 -9.48 9.87
CA ALA A 231 14.41 -10.93 9.67
C ALA A 231 14.95 -11.29 8.27
N ASP A 232 14.58 -10.49 7.28
CA ASP A 232 14.97 -10.71 5.89
C ASP A 232 15.12 -9.39 5.12
N PRO A 233 16.35 -8.84 5.05
CA PRO A 233 16.61 -7.60 4.31
C PRO A 233 16.28 -7.65 2.81
N ALA A 234 16.20 -8.84 2.19
CA ALA A 234 15.83 -8.98 0.79
C ALA A 234 14.38 -8.57 0.52
N ALA A 235 13.51 -8.58 1.54
CA ALA A 235 12.14 -8.08 1.44
C ALA A 235 12.06 -6.59 1.03
N PHE A 236 13.13 -5.81 1.26
CA PHE A 236 13.19 -4.41 0.85
C PHE A 236 13.00 -4.24 -0.66
N ALA A 237 13.51 -5.16 -1.48
CA ALA A 237 13.37 -5.11 -2.93
C ALA A 237 11.88 -5.12 -3.36
N GLY A 238 11.05 -5.94 -2.72
CA GLY A 238 9.60 -5.96 -2.95
C GLY A 238 8.94 -4.68 -2.48
N TYR A 239 9.16 -4.27 -1.23
CA TYR A 239 8.57 -3.05 -0.68
C TYR A 239 8.93 -1.80 -1.47
N TYR A 240 10.17 -1.71 -1.96
CA TYR A 240 10.63 -0.60 -2.78
C TYR A 240 9.82 -0.45 -4.07
N GLN A 241 9.29 -1.52 -4.64
CA GLN A 241 8.47 -1.49 -5.85
C GLN A 241 6.98 -1.25 -5.57
N TRP A 242 6.53 -1.27 -4.30
CA TRP A 242 5.13 -1.08 -3.97
C TRP A 242 4.58 0.25 -4.46
N GLN A 243 3.37 0.19 -5.03
CA GLN A 243 2.65 1.32 -5.59
C GLN A 243 1.95 2.15 -4.51
N VAL A 244 1.54 3.36 -4.89
CA VAL A 244 0.70 4.20 -4.05
C VAL A 244 -0.77 3.80 -4.27
N TYR A 245 -1.35 3.14 -3.28
CA TYR A 245 -2.78 2.88 -3.22
C TYR A 245 -3.47 3.95 -2.40
N TYR A 246 -4.59 4.44 -2.90
CA TYR A 246 -5.43 5.40 -2.18
C TYR A 246 -6.83 4.82 -1.97
N ARG A 247 -7.27 4.78 -0.70
CA ARG A 247 -8.55 4.18 -0.32
C ARG A 247 -9.69 5.15 -0.60
N THR A 248 -10.64 4.73 -1.44
CA THR A 248 -11.78 5.56 -1.82
C THR A 248 -13.10 4.83 -1.62
N THR A 249 -14.22 5.56 -1.71
CA THR A 249 -15.58 5.03 -1.63
C THR A 249 -15.96 4.17 -2.84
N VAL A 250 -15.18 4.26 -3.94
CA VAL A 250 -15.34 3.41 -5.13
C VAL A 250 -14.33 2.24 -5.18
N GLY A 251 -13.59 2.00 -4.08
CA GLY A 251 -12.55 0.99 -3.98
C GLY A 251 -11.16 1.59 -3.78
N ASP A 252 -10.16 0.73 -3.71
CA ASP A 252 -8.77 1.15 -3.65
C ASP A 252 -8.28 1.52 -5.05
N LEU A 253 -7.78 2.74 -5.21
CA LEU A 253 -7.26 3.23 -6.49
C LEU A 253 -5.73 3.30 -6.45
N VAL A 254 -5.08 2.83 -7.51
CA VAL A 254 -3.65 3.02 -7.71
C VAL A 254 -3.42 4.42 -8.28
N LEU A 255 -2.53 5.17 -7.64
CA LEU A 255 -1.99 6.42 -8.15
C LEU A 255 -0.58 6.12 -8.70
N PRO A 256 -0.41 5.95 -10.02
CA PRO A 256 0.85 5.55 -10.60
C PRO A 256 1.88 6.68 -10.58
N VAL A 257 3.16 6.34 -10.76
CA VAL A 257 4.19 7.35 -11.04
C VAL A 257 3.79 8.15 -12.27
N GLY A 258 3.85 9.49 -12.16
CA GLY A 258 3.34 10.43 -13.16
C GLY A 258 1.94 10.96 -12.85
N TYR A 259 1.22 10.40 -11.86
CA TYR A 259 0.01 11.06 -11.36
C TYR A 259 0.37 12.45 -10.83
N SER A 260 -0.42 13.45 -11.23
CA SER A 260 -0.28 14.82 -10.74
C SER A 260 -1.64 15.52 -10.77
N ALA A 261 -2.05 16.08 -9.65
CA ALA A 261 -3.26 16.86 -9.51
C ALA A 261 -3.00 18.10 -8.66
N SER A 262 -3.51 19.26 -9.11
CA SER A 262 -3.43 20.52 -8.37
C SER A 262 -4.61 20.74 -7.43
N SER A 263 -5.67 19.94 -7.56
CA SER A 263 -6.86 19.94 -6.71
C SER A 263 -7.38 18.50 -6.57
N SER A 264 -8.17 18.24 -5.52
CA SER A 264 -8.82 16.93 -5.35
C SER A 264 -9.74 16.62 -6.54
N ILE A 265 -9.72 15.38 -7.02
CA ILE A 265 -10.56 14.88 -8.12
C ILE A 265 -11.57 13.88 -7.53
N PRO A 266 -12.87 13.91 -7.90
CA PRO A 266 -13.82 12.89 -7.49
C PRO A 266 -13.31 11.49 -7.85
N ALA A 267 -13.36 10.56 -6.90
CA ALA A 267 -12.79 9.21 -7.09
C ALA A 267 -13.44 8.44 -8.25
N ALA A 268 -14.76 8.63 -8.45
CA ALA A 268 -15.47 8.03 -9.57
C ALA A 268 -15.00 8.57 -10.93
N ASP A 269 -14.71 9.88 -11.03
CA ASP A 269 -14.22 10.51 -12.26
C ASP A 269 -12.80 10.04 -12.59
N TYR A 270 -11.97 9.93 -11.54
CA TYR A 270 -10.62 9.37 -11.70
C TYR A 270 -10.67 7.93 -12.21
N LEU A 271 -11.48 7.06 -11.58
CA LEU A 271 -11.64 5.66 -12.00
C LEU A 271 -12.17 5.54 -13.44
N ALA A 272 -13.14 6.37 -13.83
CA ALA A 272 -13.70 6.36 -15.18
C ALA A 272 -12.65 6.71 -16.25
N SER A 273 -11.70 7.58 -15.93
CA SER A 273 -10.62 8.00 -16.83
C SER A 273 -9.36 7.13 -16.74
N HIS A 274 -9.21 6.35 -15.66
CA HIS A 274 -8.07 5.45 -15.38
C HIS A 274 -8.60 4.09 -14.91
N PRO A 275 -9.16 3.25 -15.81
CA PRO A 275 -9.62 1.90 -15.44
C PRO A 275 -8.47 1.06 -14.87
N GLN A 276 -8.76 0.30 -13.78
CA GLN A 276 -7.76 -0.47 -13.01
C GLN A 276 -8.16 -1.93 -12.89
#